data_e477649a48ee2c86de5cbd866631ae42
#
_entry.id   e477649a48ee2c86de5cbd866631ae42
#
_cell.length_a   1.000
_cell.length_b   1.000
_cell.length_c   1.000
_cell.angle_alpha   90.00
_cell.angle_beta   90.00
_cell.angle_gamma   90.00
#
_symmetry.space_group_name_H-M   'P 1'
#
loop_
_entity.id
_entity.type
_entity.pdbx_description
1 polymer ?
#
loop_
_entity_poly.entity_id
_entity_poly.type
_entity_poly.pdbx_seq_one_letter_code
_entity_poly.pdbx_strand_id
1 'polypeptide(L)'
;MEVAANLHDLLKVIGRKDISMAVTGKIDRKYMAHYIDAGSLCGGLTPKYERLGKDLEEYNVELNPDTETSKNILGESTFKHNGYEVSSDADPFYADTTSDLFTALQKIVDGRLKDDNLKTKAVEVHLWTEATAGKYEAYQQDCYVVPTSYGGDTSGYQIPFTVNYVGERVKGKFDISSGTFTADSE
;
A
#
# COMPACT_ATOMS: atom_id res chain seq x y z
N MET A 1 -14.55 41.19 28.29
CA MET A 1 -13.22 40.70 27.90
C MET A 1 -13.27 39.20 27.80
N GLU A 2 -13.98 38.64 26.80
CA GLU A 2 -14.17 37.20 26.69
C GLU A 2 -14.61 36.79 25.26
N VAL A 3 -13.81 37.12 24.26
CA VAL A 3 -14.11 36.75 22.87
C VAL A 3 -12.85 36.24 22.11
N ALA A 4 -11.66 36.27 22.72
CA ALA A 4 -10.42 35.93 22.04
C ALA A 4 -10.01 34.42 22.15
N ALA A 5 -10.61 33.69 23.05
CA ALA A 5 -10.27 32.24 23.27
C ALA A 5 -10.95 31.31 22.24
N ASN A 6 -11.97 31.77 21.54
CA ASN A 6 -12.85 30.91 20.75
C ASN A 6 -12.40 30.69 19.28
N LEU A 7 -11.53 31.53 18.74
CA LEU A 7 -11.11 31.43 17.35
C LEU A 7 -9.99 30.41 17.13
N HIS A 8 -9.10 30.27 18.10
CA HIS A 8 -8.00 29.29 18.03
C HIS A 8 -8.48 27.85 18.25
N ASP A 9 -9.48 27.65 19.13
CA ASP A 9 -10.13 26.35 19.32
C ASP A 9 -11.08 26.00 18.16
N LEU A 10 -11.73 27.00 17.56
CA LEU A 10 -12.57 26.80 16.34
C LEU A 10 -11.70 26.35 15.15
N LEU A 11 -10.52 26.92 14.96
CA LEU A 11 -9.58 26.54 13.90
C LEU A 11 -9.00 25.13 14.10
N LYS A 12 -8.79 24.70 15.34
CA LYS A 12 -8.40 23.32 15.66
C LYS A 12 -9.54 22.32 15.41
N VAL A 13 -10.77 22.71 15.64
CA VAL A 13 -11.96 21.89 15.39
C VAL A 13 -12.26 21.79 13.89
N ILE A 14 -12.09 22.88 13.13
CA ILE A 14 -12.31 22.89 11.66
C ILE A 14 -11.22 22.06 10.95
N GLY A 15 -9.95 22.17 11.37
CA GLY A 15 -8.86 21.37 10.78
C GLY A 15 -8.91 19.87 11.07
N ARG A 16 -9.70 19.44 12.07
CA ARG A 16 -9.95 18.02 12.35
C ARG A 16 -11.23 17.46 11.71
N LYS A 17 -12.14 18.33 11.25
CA LYS A 17 -13.45 17.94 10.72
C LYS A 17 -13.40 17.52 9.25
N ASP A 18 -12.40 17.96 8.49
CA ASP A 18 -12.31 17.70 7.04
C ASP A 18 -11.76 16.30 6.68
N ILE A 19 -11.31 15.50 7.66
CA ILE A 19 -10.70 14.19 7.40
C ILE A 19 -11.67 13.02 7.68
N SER A 20 -12.84 13.28 8.27
CA SER A 20 -13.76 12.22 8.69
C SER A 20 -15.00 12.04 7.81
N MET A 21 -15.20 12.86 6.79
CA MET A 21 -16.36 12.75 5.91
C MET A 21 -16.00 11.95 4.65
N ALA A 22 -16.89 11.03 4.27
CA ALA A 22 -16.76 10.29 3.01
C ALA A 22 -16.67 11.25 1.82
N VAL A 23 -15.73 11.01 0.92
CA VAL A 23 -15.57 11.79 -0.31
C VAL A 23 -16.74 11.48 -1.24
N THR A 24 -17.44 12.53 -1.72
CA THR A 24 -18.52 12.39 -2.70
C THR A 24 -18.06 12.83 -4.09
N GLY A 25 -18.44 12.07 -5.12
CA GLY A 25 -18.06 12.33 -6.51
C GLY A 25 -16.77 11.64 -6.94
N LYS A 26 -15.99 12.25 -7.82
CA LYS A 26 -14.73 11.69 -8.31
C LYS A 26 -13.70 11.62 -7.19
N ILE A 27 -13.13 10.43 -7.00
CA ILE A 27 -12.09 10.18 -5.98
C ILE A 27 -10.72 10.56 -6.57
N ASP A 28 -10.02 11.49 -5.92
CA ASP A 28 -8.63 11.80 -6.26
C ASP A 28 -7.69 10.68 -5.81
N ARG A 29 -6.61 10.44 -6.56
CA ARG A 29 -5.61 9.40 -6.27
C ARG A 29 -5.03 9.49 -4.85
N LYS A 30 -4.89 10.69 -4.29
CA LYS A 30 -4.38 10.91 -2.92
C LYS A 30 -5.20 10.24 -1.81
N TYR A 31 -6.48 9.89 -2.09
CA TYR A 31 -7.35 9.20 -1.15
C TYR A 31 -7.22 7.67 -1.18
N MET A 32 -6.39 7.14 -2.06
CA MET A 32 -6.00 5.74 -2.05
C MET A 32 -4.55 5.63 -1.58
N ALA A 33 -4.34 5.17 -0.36
CA ALA A 33 -3.02 5.07 0.22
C ALA A 33 -2.56 3.61 0.28
N HIS A 34 -1.28 3.39 -0.04
CA HIS A 34 -0.64 2.09 0.03
C HIS A 34 0.46 2.12 1.08
N TYR A 35 0.56 1.06 1.85
CA TYR A 35 1.56 0.87 2.89
C TYR A 35 2.23 -0.49 2.72
N ILE A 36 3.53 -0.55 2.97
CA ILE A 36 4.30 -1.79 3.05
C ILE A 36 4.80 -1.95 4.48
N ASP A 37 4.69 -3.14 5.03
CA ASP A 37 5.27 -3.46 6.33
C ASP A 37 6.78 -3.68 6.18
N ALA A 38 7.54 -2.61 6.29
CA ALA A 38 9.00 -2.62 6.22
C ALA A 38 9.61 -3.40 7.40
N GLY A 39 8.92 -3.42 8.55
CA GLY A 39 9.41 -4.05 9.76
C GLY A 39 9.43 -5.58 9.71
N SER A 40 8.62 -6.20 8.86
CA SER A 40 8.58 -7.66 8.67
C SER A 40 9.53 -8.17 7.59
N LEU A 41 10.08 -7.29 6.73
CA LEU A 41 11.07 -7.67 5.73
C LEU A 41 12.35 -8.20 6.38
N CYS A 42 13.08 -9.06 5.65
CA CYS A 42 14.33 -9.67 6.09
C CYS A 42 14.23 -10.43 7.42
N GLY A 43 13.05 -11.01 7.70
CA GLY A 43 12.81 -11.79 8.92
C GLY A 43 12.57 -10.94 10.17
N GLY A 44 12.19 -9.67 10.03
CA GLY A 44 11.78 -8.83 11.14
C GLY A 44 10.50 -9.33 11.81
N LEU A 45 10.34 -9.06 13.11
CA LEU A 45 9.23 -9.58 13.93
C LEU A 45 8.23 -8.51 14.35
N THR A 46 8.56 -7.23 14.13
CA THR A 46 7.71 -6.11 14.57
C THR A 46 7.18 -5.38 13.35
N PRO A 47 5.88 -5.47 13.06
CA PRO A 47 5.28 -4.76 11.93
C PRO A 47 5.52 -3.24 12.03
N LYS A 48 5.95 -2.65 10.92
CA LYS A 48 6.13 -1.21 10.79
C LYS A 48 5.73 -0.76 9.39
N TYR A 49 4.53 -0.26 9.26
CA TYR A 49 3.96 0.15 7.97
C TYR A 49 4.49 1.51 7.55
N GLU A 50 5.12 1.53 6.38
CA GLU A 50 5.57 2.75 5.72
C GLU A 50 4.68 3.05 4.51
N ARG A 51 4.26 4.32 4.38
CA ARG A 51 3.40 4.76 3.28
C ARG A 51 4.23 4.93 2.01
N LEU A 52 3.76 4.31 0.93
CA LEU A 52 4.27 4.56 -0.41
C LEU A 52 3.68 5.85 -1.00
N GLY A 53 4.46 6.52 -1.85
CA GLY A 53 3.99 7.69 -2.60
C GLY A 53 4.92 8.90 -2.57
N LYS A 54 5.93 8.95 -1.68
CA LYS A 54 6.94 9.98 -1.73
C LYS A 54 7.75 9.79 -3.03
N ASP A 55 7.77 10.83 -3.86
CA ASP A 55 8.47 10.86 -5.14
C ASP A 55 7.99 9.81 -6.19
N LEU A 56 6.85 9.12 -5.94
CA LEU A 56 6.20 8.26 -6.90
C LEU A 56 5.11 9.03 -7.66
N GLU A 57 5.24 9.12 -8.97
CA GLU A 57 4.21 9.73 -9.84
C GLU A 57 3.05 8.79 -10.07
N GLU A 58 3.33 7.48 -10.13
CA GLU A 58 2.36 6.43 -10.39
C GLU A 58 2.62 5.21 -9.49
N TYR A 59 1.57 4.58 -9.03
CA TYR A 59 1.59 3.28 -8.36
C TYR A 59 0.23 2.60 -8.57
N ASN A 60 0.19 1.63 -9.46
CA ASN A 60 -0.98 0.85 -9.82
C ASN A 60 -0.89 -0.56 -9.27
N VAL A 61 -2.02 -1.09 -8.82
CA VAL A 61 -2.16 -2.52 -8.53
C VAL A 61 -2.75 -3.18 -9.77
N GLU A 62 -1.94 -3.92 -10.47
CA GLU A 62 -2.30 -4.66 -11.68
C GLU A 62 -2.87 -6.01 -11.30
N LEU A 63 -4.08 -6.30 -11.77
CA LEU A 63 -4.78 -7.53 -11.42
C LEU A 63 -4.29 -8.75 -12.24
N ASN A 64 -3.75 -8.53 -13.45
CA ASN A 64 -3.21 -9.57 -14.33
C ASN A 64 -4.11 -10.82 -14.38
N PRO A 65 -5.34 -10.73 -14.93
CA PRO A 65 -6.28 -11.84 -14.93
C PRO A 65 -5.78 -12.98 -15.82
N ASP A 66 -5.70 -14.19 -15.27
CA ASP A 66 -5.45 -15.41 -16.03
C ASP A 66 -6.76 -15.93 -16.63
N THR A 67 -6.89 -15.79 -17.96
CA THR A 67 -8.12 -16.13 -18.69
C THR A 67 -7.84 -17.03 -19.87
N GLU A 68 -8.73 -17.99 -20.09
CA GLU A 68 -8.69 -18.93 -21.20
C GLU A 68 -10.04 -18.94 -21.95
N THR A 69 -9.98 -18.94 -23.26
CA THR A 69 -11.15 -19.16 -24.12
C THR A 69 -10.95 -20.39 -24.96
N SER A 70 -11.81 -21.39 -24.79
CA SER A 70 -11.80 -22.62 -25.57
C SER A 70 -13.07 -22.74 -26.42
N LYS A 71 -12.98 -23.49 -27.53
CA LYS A 71 -14.13 -23.84 -28.36
C LYS A 71 -14.29 -25.36 -28.43
N ASN A 72 -15.52 -25.83 -28.28
CA ASN A 72 -15.82 -27.23 -28.49
C ASN A 72 -16.02 -27.53 -30.02
N ILE A 73 -16.20 -28.79 -30.37
CA ILE A 73 -16.40 -29.22 -31.75
C ILE A 73 -17.70 -28.71 -32.38
N LEU A 74 -18.63 -28.20 -31.59
CA LEU A 74 -19.88 -27.58 -32.04
C LEU A 74 -19.70 -26.08 -32.33
N GLY A 75 -18.51 -25.53 -32.10
CA GLY A 75 -18.22 -24.11 -32.27
C GLY A 75 -18.62 -23.22 -31.08
N GLU A 76 -19.11 -23.80 -30.01
CA GLU A 76 -19.48 -23.06 -28.80
C GLU A 76 -18.24 -22.64 -28.05
N SER A 77 -18.21 -21.38 -27.59
CA SER A 77 -17.09 -20.80 -26.86
C SER A 77 -17.36 -20.87 -25.36
N THR A 78 -16.37 -21.33 -24.61
CA THR A 78 -16.36 -21.32 -23.14
C THR A 78 -15.25 -20.38 -22.66
N PHE A 79 -15.61 -19.43 -21.80
CA PHE A 79 -14.66 -18.56 -21.11
C PHE A 79 -14.39 -19.09 -19.72
N LYS A 80 -13.10 -19.18 -19.37
CA LYS A 80 -12.65 -19.60 -18.04
C LYS A 80 -11.74 -18.53 -17.48
N HIS A 81 -11.96 -18.16 -16.22
CA HIS A 81 -11.13 -17.25 -15.45
C HIS A 81 -10.47 -18.05 -14.32
N ASN A 82 -9.15 -18.20 -14.36
CA ASN A 82 -8.40 -19.06 -13.44
C ASN A 82 -7.96 -18.32 -12.17
N GLY A 83 -7.96 -16.97 -12.19
CA GLY A 83 -7.58 -16.15 -11.05
C GLY A 83 -6.86 -14.86 -11.47
N TYR A 84 -6.19 -14.25 -10.51
CA TYR A 84 -5.42 -13.03 -10.70
C TYR A 84 -3.98 -13.22 -10.22
N GLU A 85 -3.01 -12.71 -10.97
CA GLU A 85 -1.60 -12.62 -10.59
C GLU A 85 -1.27 -11.17 -10.24
N VAL A 86 -1.72 -10.74 -9.06
CA VAL A 86 -1.70 -9.33 -8.67
C VAL A 86 -0.28 -8.85 -8.38
N SER A 87 0.11 -7.74 -9.00
CA SER A 87 1.40 -7.10 -8.80
C SER A 87 1.32 -5.58 -8.83
N SER A 88 2.38 -4.92 -8.37
CA SER A 88 2.56 -3.47 -8.44
C SER A 88 4.04 -3.15 -8.57
N ASP A 89 4.36 -2.10 -9.30
CA ASP A 89 5.73 -1.60 -9.44
C ASP A 89 5.88 -0.25 -8.73
N ALA A 90 6.96 -0.12 -7.98
CA ALA A 90 7.40 1.12 -7.36
C ALA A 90 8.69 1.59 -8.04
N ASP A 91 8.54 2.43 -9.07
CA ASP A 91 9.63 2.98 -9.88
C ASP A 91 9.28 4.45 -10.25
N PRO A 92 10.13 5.42 -9.88
CA PRO A 92 11.34 5.30 -9.06
C PRO A 92 11.05 5.15 -7.56
N PHE A 93 11.92 4.46 -6.81
CA PHE A 93 11.94 4.49 -5.35
C PHE A 93 13.29 5.07 -4.88
N TYR A 94 13.27 6.31 -4.41
CA TYR A 94 14.48 7.03 -4.00
C TYR A 94 14.94 6.62 -2.60
N ALA A 95 16.24 6.47 -2.46
CA ALA A 95 16.91 6.18 -1.21
C ALA A 95 16.73 7.32 -0.20
N ASP A 96 16.18 6.98 0.98
CA ASP A 96 16.07 7.89 2.11
C ASP A 96 16.52 7.14 3.36
N THR A 97 17.59 7.62 4.00
CA THR A 97 18.16 6.99 5.19
C THR A 97 17.22 7.00 6.41
N THR A 98 16.13 7.77 6.35
CA THR A 98 15.09 7.80 7.40
C THR A 98 13.97 6.78 7.13
N SER A 99 13.95 6.14 5.95
CA SER A 99 12.99 5.13 5.55
C SER A 99 13.42 3.74 6.03
N ASP A 100 12.54 3.05 6.75
CA ASP A 100 12.76 1.66 7.14
C ASP A 100 12.66 0.73 5.92
N LEU A 101 11.78 1.06 4.97
CA LEU A 101 11.64 0.31 3.72
C LEU A 101 12.93 0.39 2.90
N PHE A 102 13.54 1.58 2.76
CA PHE A 102 14.84 1.70 2.12
C PHE A 102 15.90 0.84 2.81
N THR A 103 15.96 0.87 4.15
CA THR A 103 16.92 0.08 4.92
C THR A 103 16.74 -1.42 4.67
N ALA A 104 15.50 -1.90 4.60
CA ALA A 104 15.20 -3.30 4.31
C ALA A 104 15.55 -3.67 2.85
N LEU A 105 15.20 -2.83 1.88
CA LEU A 105 15.53 -3.04 0.46
C LEU A 105 17.05 -3.07 0.25
N GLN A 106 17.81 -2.16 0.88
CA GLN A 106 19.28 -2.15 0.82
C GLN A 106 19.87 -3.45 1.36
N LYS A 107 19.35 -3.95 2.48
CA LYS A 107 19.77 -5.24 3.06
C LYS A 107 19.50 -6.41 2.12
N ILE A 108 18.34 -6.39 1.42
CA ILE A 108 18.01 -7.40 0.41
C ILE A 108 19.00 -7.36 -0.74
N VAL A 109 19.31 -6.16 -1.26
CA VAL A 109 20.23 -5.95 -2.38
C VAL A 109 21.66 -6.38 -2.00
N ASP A 110 22.15 -5.95 -0.85
CA ASP A 110 23.53 -6.25 -0.40
C ASP A 110 23.74 -7.74 -0.13
N GLY A 111 22.76 -8.38 0.52
CA GLY A 111 22.78 -9.80 0.85
C GLY A 111 22.34 -10.72 -0.29
N ARG A 112 21.81 -10.18 -1.41
CA ARG A 112 21.13 -10.97 -2.46
C ARG A 112 20.12 -11.94 -1.86
N LEU A 113 19.33 -11.42 -0.88
CA LEU A 113 18.36 -12.20 -0.14
C LEU A 113 17.21 -12.63 -1.05
N LYS A 114 16.57 -13.74 -0.71
CA LYS A 114 15.50 -14.39 -1.48
C LYS A 114 14.49 -15.08 -0.56
N ASP A 115 13.45 -15.62 -1.17
CA ASP A 115 12.42 -16.42 -0.51
C ASP A 115 11.76 -15.67 0.66
N ASP A 116 11.68 -16.25 1.84
CA ASP A 116 10.99 -15.68 3.00
C ASP A 116 11.54 -14.32 3.47
N ASN A 117 12.77 -13.96 3.11
CA ASN A 117 13.32 -12.64 3.43
C ASN A 117 12.64 -11.51 2.66
N LEU A 118 11.98 -11.81 1.54
CA LEU A 118 11.24 -10.86 0.71
C LEU A 118 9.78 -10.77 1.12
N LYS A 119 9.32 -11.71 1.97
CA LYS A 119 7.91 -11.80 2.37
C LYS A 119 7.57 -10.74 3.40
N THR A 120 6.45 -10.05 3.16
CA THR A 120 5.88 -9.06 4.06
C THR A 120 4.38 -8.91 3.82
N LYS A 121 3.79 -7.81 4.28
CA LYS A 121 2.40 -7.46 4.10
C LYS A 121 2.26 -6.09 3.46
N ALA A 122 1.32 -5.96 2.54
CA ALA A 122 0.87 -4.70 2.00
C ALA A 122 -0.52 -4.36 2.54
N VAL A 123 -0.78 -3.08 2.74
CA VAL A 123 -2.10 -2.56 3.12
C VAL A 123 -2.52 -1.46 2.17
N GLU A 124 -3.70 -1.62 1.59
CA GLU A 124 -4.39 -0.61 0.81
C GLU A 124 -5.44 0.05 1.69
N VAL A 125 -5.40 1.38 1.80
CA VAL A 125 -6.28 2.16 2.69
C VAL A 125 -7.15 3.09 1.87
N HIS A 126 -8.46 3.00 2.06
CA HIS A 126 -9.48 3.76 1.38
C HIS A 126 -9.80 5.05 2.17
N LEU A 127 -9.00 6.10 1.98
CA LEU A 127 -9.16 7.37 2.67
C LEU A 127 -10.41 8.17 2.24
N TRP A 128 -11.11 7.73 1.19
CA TRP A 128 -12.38 8.31 0.76
C TRP A 128 -13.57 7.78 1.58
N THR A 129 -13.40 6.74 2.37
CA THR A 129 -14.45 6.23 3.26
C THR A 129 -14.52 7.06 4.53
N GLU A 130 -15.69 7.04 5.18
CA GLU A 130 -15.82 7.69 6.49
C GLU A 130 -14.97 6.97 7.53
N ALA A 131 -14.12 7.73 8.23
CA ALA A 131 -13.31 7.16 9.29
C ALA A 131 -14.15 6.92 10.56
N THR A 132 -14.06 5.73 11.12
CA THR A 132 -14.63 5.42 12.45
C THR A 132 -13.51 5.52 13.48
N ALA A 133 -13.57 6.53 14.34
CA ALA A 133 -12.53 6.78 15.37
C ALA A 133 -11.10 6.90 14.78
N GLY A 134 -10.95 7.56 13.62
CA GLY A 134 -9.66 7.75 12.94
C GLY A 134 -9.16 6.54 12.15
N LYS A 135 -9.95 5.47 12.07
CA LYS A 135 -9.62 4.24 11.32
C LYS A 135 -10.42 4.20 10.03
N TYR A 136 -9.71 3.96 8.94
CA TYR A 136 -10.27 3.86 7.58
C TYR A 136 -10.44 2.41 7.16
N GLU A 137 -11.38 2.18 6.25
CA GLU A 137 -11.50 0.88 5.58
C GLU A 137 -10.19 0.56 4.88
N ALA A 138 -9.72 -0.67 5.07
CA ALA A 138 -8.46 -1.10 4.52
C ALA A 138 -8.46 -2.59 4.19
N TYR A 139 -7.56 -2.97 3.30
CA TYR A 139 -7.34 -4.35 2.89
C TYR A 139 -5.87 -4.70 3.05
N GLN A 140 -5.59 -5.77 3.77
CA GLN A 140 -4.25 -6.32 3.95
C GLN A 140 -4.09 -7.58 3.13
N GLN A 141 -2.91 -7.74 2.53
CA GLN A 141 -2.56 -8.96 1.80
C GLN A 141 -1.08 -9.27 2.01
N ASP A 142 -0.74 -10.57 2.09
CA ASP A 142 0.64 -11.01 2.06
C ASP A 142 1.26 -10.71 0.70
N CYS A 143 2.52 -10.34 0.68
CA CYS A 143 3.23 -10.04 -0.56
C CYS A 143 4.74 -10.34 -0.45
N TYR A 144 5.37 -10.39 -1.63
CA TYR A 144 6.82 -10.41 -1.77
C TYR A 144 7.28 -9.11 -2.40
N VAL A 145 8.23 -8.45 -1.74
CA VAL A 145 8.86 -7.20 -2.23
C VAL A 145 10.19 -7.56 -2.86
N VAL A 146 10.28 -7.40 -4.18
CA VAL A 146 11.42 -7.85 -4.98
C VAL A 146 12.11 -6.65 -5.61
N PRO A 147 13.31 -6.24 -5.13
CA PRO A 147 14.11 -5.22 -5.81
C PRO A 147 14.45 -5.67 -7.23
N THR A 148 14.18 -4.80 -8.21
CA THR A 148 14.42 -5.08 -9.65
C THR A 148 15.78 -4.58 -10.11
N SER A 149 16.23 -3.46 -9.53
CA SER A 149 17.54 -2.87 -9.81
C SER A 149 18.00 -2.02 -8.62
N TYR A 150 19.21 -1.50 -8.68
CA TYR A 150 19.72 -0.50 -7.75
C TYR A 150 20.77 0.38 -8.45
N GLY A 151 20.84 1.62 -8.05
CA GLY A 151 21.73 2.61 -8.67
C GLY A 151 21.05 3.96 -8.70
N GLY A 152 20.83 4.50 -9.88
CA GLY A 152 20.15 5.77 -10.07
C GLY A 152 20.83 6.65 -11.10
N ASP A 153 20.43 7.89 -11.14
CA ASP A 153 20.92 8.93 -12.05
C ASP A 153 21.31 10.19 -11.26
N THR A 154 21.35 11.33 -11.95
CA THR A 154 21.68 12.62 -11.32
C THR A 154 20.64 13.10 -10.31
N SER A 155 19.45 12.48 -10.29
CA SER A 155 18.36 12.81 -9.35
C SER A 155 18.55 12.12 -7.99
N GLY A 156 19.27 10.99 -7.94
CA GLY A 156 19.57 10.29 -6.69
C GLY A 156 19.75 8.79 -6.83
N TYR A 157 20.10 8.17 -5.71
CA TYR A 157 20.16 6.73 -5.59
C TYR A 157 18.76 6.14 -5.49
N GLN A 158 18.51 5.05 -6.21
CA GLN A 158 17.19 4.42 -6.34
C GLN A 158 17.28 2.90 -6.17
N ILE A 159 16.24 2.29 -5.61
CA ILE A 159 16.05 0.85 -5.56
C ILE A 159 14.61 0.55 -6.00
N PRO A 160 14.29 0.58 -7.29
CA PRO A 160 12.98 0.17 -7.79
C PRO A 160 12.67 -1.27 -7.38
N PHE A 161 11.41 -1.54 -7.09
CA PHE A 161 10.98 -2.88 -6.67
C PHE A 161 9.57 -3.20 -7.16
N THR A 162 9.30 -4.49 -7.31
CA THR A 162 7.95 -5.02 -7.59
C THR A 162 7.38 -5.63 -6.32
N VAL A 163 6.09 -5.41 -6.10
CA VAL A 163 5.29 -6.06 -5.05
C VAL A 163 4.43 -7.12 -5.71
N ASN A 164 4.66 -8.39 -5.37
CA ASN A 164 3.86 -9.52 -5.85
C ASN A 164 2.93 -9.97 -4.71
N TYR A 165 1.63 -9.82 -4.91
CA TYR A 165 0.63 -10.14 -3.89
C TYR A 165 0.31 -11.62 -3.91
N VAL A 166 0.19 -12.22 -2.72
CA VAL A 166 -0.10 -13.66 -2.56
C VAL A 166 -1.14 -13.88 -1.46
N GLY A 167 -1.79 -15.04 -1.50
CA GLY A 167 -2.80 -15.39 -0.50
C GLY A 167 -4.07 -14.56 -0.59
N GLU A 168 -4.86 -14.63 0.47
CA GLU A 168 -6.16 -13.95 0.54
C GLU A 168 -6.03 -12.48 0.93
N ARG A 169 -6.92 -11.66 0.40
CA ARG A 169 -7.06 -10.26 0.75
C ARG A 169 -8.00 -10.12 1.95
N VAL A 170 -7.46 -9.69 3.08
CA VAL A 170 -8.17 -9.56 4.35
C VAL A 170 -8.73 -8.15 4.50
N LYS A 171 -10.05 -8.03 4.65
CA LYS A 171 -10.70 -6.76 4.96
C LYS A 171 -10.52 -6.39 6.43
N GLY A 172 -10.40 -5.08 6.70
CA GLY A 172 -10.27 -4.56 8.05
C GLY A 172 -10.21 -3.04 8.09
N LYS A 173 -9.62 -2.54 9.14
CA LYS A 173 -9.44 -1.10 9.38
C LYS A 173 -7.99 -0.77 9.64
N PHE A 174 -7.53 0.35 9.10
CA PHE A 174 -6.19 0.88 9.32
C PHE A 174 -6.24 2.19 10.09
N ASP A 175 -5.51 2.27 11.18
CA ASP A 175 -5.30 3.48 11.96
C ASP A 175 -4.03 4.18 11.47
N ILE A 176 -4.20 5.33 10.81
CA ILE A 176 -3.08 6.10 10.26
C ILE A 176 -2.16 6.65 11.35
N SER A 177 -2.73 6.96 12.53
CA SER A 177 -1.97 7.60 13.62
C SER A 177 -1.02 6.63 14.30
N SER A 178 -1.41 5.37 14.44
CA SER A 178 -0.59 4.31 15.05
C SER A 178 0.09 3.41 14.01
N GLY A 179 -0.29 3.51 12.72
CA GLY A 179 0.22 2.63 11.67
C GLY A 179 -0.16 1.17 11.90
N THR A 180 -1.38 0.89 12.38
CA THR A 180 -1.81 -0.48 12.70
C THR A 180 -3.02 -0.91 11.90
N PHE A 181 -2.98 -2.14 11.39
CA PHE A 181 -4.10 -2.82 10.75
C PHE A 181 -4.82 -3.71 11.77
N THR A 182 -6.15 -3.71 11.71
CA THR A 182 -7.03 -4.60 12.49
C THR A 182 -8.01 -5.25 11.54
N ALA A 183 -7.96 -6.57 11.41
CA ALA A 183 -8.92 -7.31 10.61
C ALA A 183 -10.33 -7.18 11.18
N ASP A 184 -11.34 -7.15 10.30
CA ASP A 184 -12.72 -7.26 10.72
C ASP A 184 -12.94 -8.68 11.29
N SER A 185 -13.71 -8.79 12.38
CA SER A 185 -14.16 -10.09 12.90
C SER A 185 -15.20 -10.67 11.93
N GLU A 186 -15.02 -11.92 11.54
CA GLU A 186 -16.05 -12.70 10.86
C GLU A 186 -17.33 -12.81 11.67
#